data_b6cb1216acbd9972067e3d78f22ec3cf
#
_entry.id   b6cb1216acbd9972067e3d78f22ec3cf
#
_cell.length_a   1.000
_cell.length_b   1.000
_cell.length_c   1.000
_cell.angle_alpha   90.00
_cell.angle_beta   90.00
_cell.angle_gamma   90.00
#
_symmetry.space_group_name_H-M   'P 1'
#
loop_
_entity.id
_entity.type
_entity.pdbx_description
1 polymer ?
#
loop_
_entity_poly.entity_id
_entity_poly.type
_entity_poly.pdbx_seq_one_letter_code
_entity_poly.pdbx_strand_id
1 'polypeptide(L)'
;VAARGGTGYYMRGTFTHHNVDFTKDLFHMADDLGFTELSMEPVVASPDSPEALTEDDLPKLFDQYELLANDMLRRQKAGKPITFYHYILDLKHGPCIYKRISGCGSGTEYMAVTPWGDLYPCHQFVGDPAYKLGNVWDGVTNTALRDEFKLCNVYARPDCKDCWARLYCAGGCAANALHATGDIHGTYEYGCKVFRKRMECALMMQVAQRLDPELSQNAVHFESDCDGCGEDGNVGVCKN
;
A
#
# COMPACT_ATOMS: atom_id res chain seq x y z
N VAL A 1 6.93 -6.89 -21.35
CA VAL A 1 6.83 -7.74 -20.15
C VAL A 1 6.88 -9.21 -20.55
N ALA A 2 6.00 -9.66 -21.45
CA ALA A 2 5.98 -11.07 -21.92
C ALA A 2 7.33 -11.56 -22.46
N ALA A 3 8.11 -10.70 -23.11
CA ALA A 3 9.43 -11.04 -23.65
C ALA A 3 10.53 -11.28 -22.60
N ARG A 4 10.30 -10.88 -21.34
CA ARG A 4 11.30 -11.06 -20.26
C ARG A 4 11.17 -12.37 -19.51
N GLY A 5 10.05 -13.12 -19.64
CA GLY A 5 9.81 -14.40 -18.96
C GLY A 5 9.96 -14.33 -17.45
N GLY A 6 9.89 -13.12 -16.86
CA GLY A 6 10.19 -12.87 -15.45
C GLY A 6 8.95 -12.98 -14.58
N THR A 7 9.15 -13.54 -13.39
CA THR A 7 8.27 -13.44 -12.23
C THR A 7 8.70 -12.23 -11.37
N GLY A 8 7.86 -11.74 -10.48
CA GLY A 8 8.22 -10.69 -9.53
C GLY A 8 7.89 -9.26 -9.99
N TYR A 9 6.83 -9.09 -10.76
CA TYR A 9 6.26 -7.78 -11.09
C TYR A 9 4.76 -7.76 -10.85
N TYR A 10 4.24 -6.58 -10.58
CA TYR A 10 2.80 -6.32 -10.52
C TYR A 10 2.38 -5.42 -11.67
N MET A 11 1.26 -5.76 -12.34
CA MET A 11 0.57 -4.79 -13.18
C MET A 11 -0.17 -3.83 -12.25
N ARG A 12 0.18 -2.56 -12.30
CA ARG A 12 -0.32 -1.57 -11.35
C ARG A 12 -1.13 -0.48 -12.04
N GLY A 13 -2.26 -0.14 -11.44
CA GLY A 13 -3.10 0.99 -11.83
C GLY A 13 -3.40 1.90 -10.64
N THR A 14 -4.05 3.02 -10.94
CA THR A 14 -4.58 3.97 -9.96
C THR A 14 -6.04 4.23 -10.29
N PHE A 15 -6.91 4.19 -9.29
CA PHE A 15 -8.31 4.59 -9.44
C PHE A 15 -8.58 5.94 -8.79
N THR A 16 -9.55 6.64 -9.33
CA THR A 16 -9.96 8.00 -8.96
C THR A 16 -11.47 8.04 -8.75
N HIS A 17 -12.03 9.20 -8.42
CA HIS A 17 -13.47 9.42 -8.44
C HIS A 17 -14.15 8.98 -9.75
N HIS A 18 -13.45 9.11 -10.89
CA HIS A 18 -14.02 8.79 -12.20
C HIS A 18 -14.11 7.29 -12.53
N ASN A 19 -13.28 6.46 -11.89
CA ASN A 19 -13.26 5.00 -12.09
C ASN A 19 -13.24 4.22 -10.78
N VAL A 20 -14.16 4.57 -9.88
CA VAL A 20 -14.33 3.89 -8.57
C VAL A 20 -14.63 2.38 -8.76
N ASP A 21 -15.21 1.98 -9.89
CA ASP A 21 -15.43 0.59 -10.30
C ASP A 21 -14.15 -0.10 -10.81
N PHE A 22 -13.08 0.10 -10.09
CA PHE A 22 -11.72 -0.32 -10.43
C PHE A 22 -11.56 -1.84 -10.69
N THR A 23 -12.50 -2.66 -10.23
CA THR A 23 -12.46 -4.11 -10.50
C THR A 23 -12.61 -4.42 -11.99
N LYS A 24 -13.26 -3.57 -12.78
CA LYS A 24 -13.32 -3.72 -14.24
C LYS A 24 -11.93 -3.67 -14.87
N ASP A 25 -11.10 -2.72 -14.42
CA ASP A 25 -9.74 -2.57 -14.90
C ASP A 25 -8.88 -3.77 -14.47
N LEU A 26 -9.05 -4.24 -13.21
CA LEU A 26 -8.36 -5.43 -12.72
C LEU A 26 -8.75 -6.69 -13.50
N PHE A 27 -10.03 -6.88 -13.78
CA PHE A 27 -10.51 -8.04 -14.53
C PHE A 27 -10.06 -7.97 -16.00
N HIS A 28 -10.03 -6.78 -16.60
CA HIS A 28 -9.45 -6.57 -17.93
C HIS A 28 -7.96 -6.97 -17.93
N MET A 29 -7.18 -6.51 -16.93
CA MET A 29 -5.77 -6.91 -16.81
C MET A 29 -5.60 -8.42 -16.65
N ALA A 30 -6.50 -9.09 -15.91
CA ALA A 30 -6.43 -10.52 -15.66
C ALA A 30 -6.90 -11.35 -16.85
N ASP A 31 -8.08 -11.05 -17.37
CA ASP A 31 -8.79 -11.93 -18.31
C ASP A 31 -8.40 -11.65 -19.77
N ASP A 32 -8.22 -10.38 -20.14
CA ASP A 32 -7.92 -9.99 -21.52
C ASP A 32 -6.41 -9.88 -21.76
N LEU A 33 -5.64 -9.41 -20.75
CA LEU A 33 -4.21 -9.19 -20.89
C LEU A 33 -3.35 -10.31 -20.27
N GLY A 34 -3.97 -11.22 -19.48
CA GLY A 34 -3.32 -12.41 -18.93
C GLY A 34 -2.35 -12.13 -17.77
N PHE A 35 -2.50 -11.00 -17.06
CA PHE A 35 -1.68 -10.71 -15.87
C PHE A 35 -2.30 -11.32 -14.61
N THR A 36 -1.48 -11.98 -13.81
CA THR A 36 -1.92 -12.63 -12.56
C THR A 36 -1.50 -11.87 -11.30
N GLU A 37 -0.51 -10.99 -11.41
CA GLU A 37 0.01 -10.19 -10.30
C GLU A 37 -0.47 -8.74 -10.46
N LEU A 38 -1.41 -8.30 -9.63
CA LEU A 38 -2.16 -7.07 -9.82
C LEU A 38 -2.11 -6.15 -8.60
N SER A 39 -2.13 -4.84 -8.84
CA SER A 39 -2.23 -3.82 -7.81
C SER A 39 -3.06 -2.63 -8.31
N MET A 40 -3.98 -2.13 -7.50
CA MET A 40 -4.72 -0.89 -7.77
C MET A 40 -4.70 -0.01 -6.52
N GLU A 41 -4.23 1.22 -6.67
CA GLU A 41 -4.11 2.18 -5.58
C GLU A 41 -5.16 3.28 -5.71
N PRO A 42 -5.73 3.77 -4.60
CA PRO A 42 -6.47 5.01 -4.63
C PRO A 42 -5.54 6.17 -4.99
N VAL A 43 -6.06 7.14 -5.74
CA VAL A 43 -5.33 8.37 -6.05
C VAL A 43 -4.94 9.12 -4.76
N VAL A 44 -3.75 9.72 -4.77
CA VAL A 44 -3.35 10.73 -3.79
C VAL A 44 -3.57 12.09 -4.45
N ALA A 45 -4.57 12.82 -4.00
CA ALA A 45 -4.97 14.10 -4.59
C ALA A 45 -5.42 15.08 -3.50
N SER A 46 -5.31 16.38 -3.80
CA SER A 46 -5.94 17.42 -2.98
C SER A 46 -7.46 17.23 -2.99
N PRO A 47 -8.17 17.51 -1.89
CA PRO A 47 -9.64 17.43 -1.83
C PRO A 47 -10.35 18.24 -2.92
N ASP A 48 -9.73 19.33 -3.40
CA ASP A 48 -10.27 20.19 -4.44
C ASP A 48 -10.04 19.66 -5.86
N SER A 49 -9.28 18.56 -6.00
CA SER A 49 -9.03 17.95 -7.31
C SER A 49 -10.25 17.20 -7.83
N PRO A 50 -10.61 17.32 -9.11
CA PRO A 50 -11.71 16.56 -9.70
C PRO A 50 -11.48 15.04 -9.70
N GLU A 51 -10.24 14.58 -9.53
CA GLU A 51 -9.88 13.17 -9.40
C GLU A 51 -10.01 12.65 -7.98
N ALA A 52 -10.17 13.55 -6.97
CA ALA A 52 -10.18 13.16 -5.57
C ALA A 52 -11.39 12.26 -5.25
N LEU A 53 -11.11 11.21 -4.50
CA LEU A 53 -12.15 10.36 -3.93
C LEU A 53 -12.86 11.08 -2.80
N THR A 54 -14.18 10.91 -2.73
CA THR A 54 -15.08 11.59 -1.78
C THR A 54 -15.82 10.58 -0.90
N GLU A 55 -16.47 11.06 0.17
CA GLU A 55 -17.30 10.20 1.03
C GLU A 55 -18.44 9.51 0.25
N ASP A 56 -18.95 10.13 -0.81
CA ASP A 56 -20.01 9.57 -1.65
C ASP A 56 -19.52 8.35 -2.46
N ASP A 57 -18.22 8.22 -2.67
CA ASP A 57 -17.62 7.08 -3.36
C ASP A 57 -17.48 5.84 -2.48
N LEU A 58 -17.47 6.01 -1.15
CA LEU A 58 -17.17 4.92 -0.21
C LEU A 58 -18.09 3.71 -0.36
N PRO A 59 -19.43 3.83 -0.47
CA PRO A 59 -20.29 2.67 -0.59
C PRO A 59 -19.92 1.83 -1.82
N LYS A 60 -19.79 2.50 -2.98
CA LYS A 60 -19.41 1.82 -4.23
C LYS A 60 -18.01 1.21 -4.12
N LEU A 61 -17.06 1.91 -3.52
CA LEU A 61 -15.69 1.43 -3.34
C LEU A 61 -15.65 0.20 -2.43
N PHE A 62 -16.45 0.15 -1.37
CA PHE A 62 -16.55 -1.00 -0.48
C PHE A 62 -17.13 -2.22 -1.19
N ASP A 63 -18.17 -2.02 -2.01
CA ASP A 63 -18.72 -3.08 -2.85
C ASP A 63 -17.68 -3.63 -3.85
N GLN A 64 -16.83 -2.76 -4.40
CA GLN A 64 -15.76 -3.18 -5.31
C GLN A 64 -14.69 -4.03 -4.61
N TYR A 65 -14.31 -3.70 -3.38
CA TYR A 65 -13.39 -4.54 -2.62
C TYR A 65 -14.00 -5.90 -2.28
N GLU A 66 -15.28 -5.96 -1.90
CA GLU A 66 -15.97 -7.22 -1.66
C GLU A 66 -16.11 -8.06 -2.94
N LEU A 67 -16.49 -7.42 -4.04
CA LEU A 67 -16.60 -8.07 -5.34
C LEU A 67 -15.25 -8.71 -5.73
N LEU A 68 -14.16 -7.96 -5.60
CA LEU A 68 -12.82 -8.47 -5.91
C LEU A 68 -12.46 -9.67 -5.03
N ALA A 69 -12.66 -9.58 -3.71
CA ALA A 69 -12.33 -10.66 -2.79
C ALA A 69 -13.11 -11.94 -3.10
N ASN A 70 -14.41 -11.82 -3.37
CA ASN A 70 -15.26 -12.95 -3.74
C ASN A 70 -14.86 -13.55 -5.10
N ASP A 71 -14.51 -12.71 -6.08
CA ASP A 71 -14.05 -13.18 -7.38
C ASP A 71 -12.71 -13.92 -7.27
N MET A 72 -11.78 -13.41 -6.47
CA MET A 72 -10.49 -14.08 -6.21
C MET A 72 -10.69 -15.46 -5.61
N LEU A 73 -11.58 -15.61 -4.62
CA LEU A 73 -11.89 -16.93 -4.05
C LEU A 73 -12.52 -17.87 -5.09
N ARG A 74 -13.42 -17.37 -5.94
CA ARG A 74 -14.03 -18.14 -7.03
C ARG A 74 -12.96 -18.60 -8.04
N ARG A 75 -12.05 -17.71 -8.45
CA ARG A 75 -10.93 -18.02 -9.35
C ARG A 75 -9.99 -19.06 -8.75
N GLN A 76 -9.70 -18.94 -7.47
CA GLN A 76 -8.85 -19.90 -6.75
C GLN A 76 -9.47 -21.31 -6.76
N LYS A 77 -10.76 -21.47 -6.52
CA LYS A 77 -11.48 -22.75 -6.67
C LYS A 77 -11.42 -23.28 -8.09
N ALA A 78 -11.51 -22.41 -9.09
CA ALA A 78 -11.43 -22.79 -10.49
C ALA A 78 -9.98 -23.09 -10.99
N GLY A 79 -8.97 -23.05 -10.11
CA GLY A 79 -7.57 -23.29 -10.47
C GLY A 79 -6.95 -22.17 -11.33
N LYS A 80 -7.53 -20.97 -11.31
CA LYS A 80 -7.05 -19.77 -12.04
C LYS A 80 -6.87 -18.58 -11.08
N PRO A 81 -6.04 -18.71 -10.05
CA PRO A 81 -5.86 -17.65 -9.07
C PRO A 81 -5.24 -16.40 -9.68
N ILE A 82 -5.60 -15.25 -9.14
CA ILE A 82 -4.90 -13.98 -9.32
C ILE A 82 -4.45 -13.47 -7.96
N THR A 83 -3.39 -12.68 -7.95
CA THR A 83 -2.89 -12.01 -6.76
C THR A 83 -3.28 -10.55 -6.80
N PHE A 84 -3.86 -10.06 -5.73
CA PHE A 84 -4.05 -8.63 -5.50
C PHE A 84 -3.14 -8.19 -4.36
N TYR A 85 -2.15 -7.36 -4.66
CA TYR A 85 -1.09 -6.95 -3.73
C TYR A 85 -1.61 -6.53 -2.35
N HIS A 86 -2.72 -5.78 -2.32
CA HIS A 86 -3.29 -5.24 -1.08
C HIS A 86 -4.06 -6.25 -0.23
N TYR A 87 -4.27 -7.48 -0.73
CA TYR A 87 -4.88 -8.57 0.02
C TYR A 87 -3.85 -9.60 0.50
N ILE A 88 -2.57 -9.38 0.19
CA ILE A 88 -1.50 -10.20 0.76
C ILE A 88 -1.40 -9.90 2.25
N LEU A 89 -1.68 -10.92 3.05
CA LEU A 89 -1.71 -10.82 4.50
C LEU A 89 -1.03 -12.03 5.11
N ASP A 90 0.14 -11.83 5.70
CA ASP A 90 0.80 -12.84 6.52
C ASP A 90 0.46 -12.60 8.00
N LEU A 91 -0.39 -13.47 8.55
CA LEU A 91 -0.81 -13.41 9.96
C LEU A 91 0.18 -14.11 10.90
N LYS A 92 1.10 -14.93 10.37
CA LYS A 92 2.05 -15.70 11.19
C LYS A 92 3.36 -14.95 11.39
N HIS A 93 4.00 -14.54 10.31
CA HIS A 93 5.31 -13.90 10.32
C HIS A 93 5.18 -12.39 10.11
N GLY A 94 4.33 -11.98 9.16
CA GLY A 94 4.05 -10.59 8.80
C GLY A 94 5.30 -9.83 8.32
N PRO A 95 5.15 -8.59 7.89
CA PRO A 95 6.30 -7.74 7.57
C PRO A 95 7.09 -7.42 8.85
N CYS A 96 8.37 -7.11 8.69
CA CYS A 96 9.24 -6.63 9.75
C CYS A 96 8.53 -5.55 10.59
N ILE A 97 8.70 -5.58 11.91
CA ILE A 97 8.04 -4.65 12.84
C ILE A 97 8.35 -3.19 12.50
N TYR A 98 9.55 -2.92 12.01
CA TYR A 98 9.94 -1.59 11.57
C TYR A 98 9.05 -1.08 10.41
N LYS A 99 8.81 -1.91 9.40
CA LYS A 99 7.90 -1.59 8.28
C LYS A 99 6.45 -1.39 8.73
N ARG A 100 6.03 -2.12 9.75
CA ARG A 100 4.71 -1.96 10.36
C ARG A 100 4.55 -0.64 11.13
N ILE A 101 5.66 -0.05 11.57
CA ILE A 101 5.68 1.22 12.29
C ILE A 101 5.81 2.39 11.32
N SER A 102 6.81 2.36 10.43
CA SER A 102 7.22 3.48 9.58
C SER A 102 6.58 3.50 8.18
N GLY A 103 5.89 2.42 7.78
CA GLY A 103 5.26 2.34 6.47
C GLY A 103 6.27 2.37 5.32
N CYS A 104 6.04 3.25 4.33
CA CYS A 104 6.87 3.35 3.14
C CYS A 104 8.24 4.01 3.37
N GLY A 105 8.48 4.59 4.54
CA GLY A 105 9.73 5.27 4.85
C GLY A 105 9.98 6.56 4.04
N SER A 106 8.91 7.22 3.57
CA SER A 106 8.99 8.49 2.85
C SER A 106 9.88 9.50 3.58
N GLY A 107 10.81 10.12 2.86
CA GLY A 107 11.75 11.10 3.40
C GLY A 107 12.93 10.52 4.18
N THR A 108 12.95 9.21 4.46
CA THR A 108 14.01 8.55 5.24
C THR A 108 14.63 7.38 4.50
N GLU A 109 13.84 6.39 4.09
CA GLU A 109 14.29 5.21 3.35
C GLU A 109 13.93 5.28 1.86
N TYR A 110 12.91 6.07 1.54
CA TYR A 110 12.42 6.33 0.19
C TYR A 110 12.45 7.82 -0.08
N MET A 111 13.00 8.23 -1.22
CA MET A 111 13.07 9.61 -1.69
C MET A 111 12.79 9.66 -3.18
N ALA A 112 12.20 10.77 -3.64
CA ALA A 112 12.10 11.09 -5.05
C ALA A 112 13.27 11.98 -5.47
N VAL A 113 13.82 11.68 -6.66
CA VAL A 113 14.89 12.46 -7.28
C VAL A 113 14.36 13.09 -8.56
N THR A 114 14.46 14.41 -8.68
CA THR A 114 14.08 15.12 -9.90
C THR A 114 15.13 14.94 -11.01
N PRO A 115 14.80 15.20 -12.29
CA PRO A 115 15.79 15.14 -13.37
C PRO A 115 17.01 16.07 -13.19
N TRP A 116 16.88 17.13 -12.41
CA TRP A 116 17.94 18.08 -12.04
C TRP A 116 18.55 17.82 -10.68
N GLY A 117 18.32 16.65 -10.11
CA GLY A 117 19.01 16.15 -8.94
C GLY A 117 18.44 16.59 -7.58
N ASP A 118 17.31 17.30 -7.52
CA ASP A 118 16.72 17.67 -6.25
C ASP A 118 16.09 16.47 -5.54
N LEU A 119 16.22 16.40 -4.21
CA LEU A 119 15.68 15.34 -3.36
C LEU A 119 14.40 15.81 -2.64
N TYR A 120 13.36 14.98 -2.68
CA TYR A 120 12.09 15.17 -2.01
C TYR A 120 11.69 13.93 -1.22
N PRO A 121 10.84 14.03 -0.17
CA PRO A 121 10.41 12.88 0.63
C PRO A 121 9.75 11.76 -0.19
N CYS A 122 8.91 12.13 -1.16
CA CYS A 122 8.38 11.23 -2.19
C CYS A 122 7.91 12.06 -3.40
N HIS A 123 7.46 11.37 -4.45
CA HIS A 123 7.00 12.03 -5.69
C HIS A 123 5.83 13.01 -5.47
N GLN A 124 5.01 12.81 -4.43
CA GLN A 124 3.89 13.70 -4.11
C GLN A 124 4.31 15.09 -3.61
N PHE A 125 5.54 15.23 -3.13
CA PHE A 125 6.09 16.49 -2.63
C PHE A 125 6.98 17.21 -3.66
N VAL A 126 7.20 16.60 -4.84
CA VAL A 126 8.07 17.17 -5.87
C VAL A 126 7.49 18.49 -6.37
N GLY A 127 8.35 19.52 -6.38
CA GLY A 127 7.99 20.88 -6.83
C GLY A 127 7.55 21.82 -5.72
N ASP A 128 7.31 21.32 -4.50
CA ASP A 128 7.08 22.19 -3.34
C ASP A 128 8.42 22.48 -2.63
N PRO A 129 8.91 23.73 -2.67
CA PRO A 129 10.19 24.11 -2.05
C PRO A 129 10.24 23.83 -0.54
N ALA A 130 9.08 23.84 0.15
CA ALA A 130 8.99 23.57 1.59
C ALA A 130 9.42 22.15 1.94
N TYR A 131 9.28 21.21 1.00
CA TYR A 131 9.60 19.80 1.18
C TYR A 131 10.89 19.36 0.51
N LYS A 132 11.71 20.29 0.02
CA LYS A 132 13.02 19.95 -0.54
C LYS A 132 13.96 19.48 0.56
N LEU A 133 14.49 18.25 0.44
CA LEU A 133 15.42 17.65 1.39
C LEU A 133 16.88 17.99 1.10
N GLY A 134 17.22 18.28 -0.15
CA GLY A 134 18.58 18.53 -0.60
C GLY A 134 18.74 18.20 -2.08
N ASN A 135 19.89 17.67 -2.46
CA ASN A 135 20.19 17.27 -3.83
C ASN A 135 21.17 16.08 -3.86
N VAL A 136 21.35 15.47 -5.04
CA VAL A 136 22.19 14.27 -5.18
C VAL A 136 23.68 14.52 -5.00
N TRP A 137 24.15 15.78 -5.08
CA TRP A 137 25.57 16.12 -4.94
C TRP A 137 25.95 16.38 -3.48
N ASP A 138 25.07 17.08 -2.74
CA ASP A 138 25.29 17.45 -1.34
C ASP A 138 24.60 16.49 -0.37
N GLY A 139 23.75 15.60 -0.90
CA GLY A 139 22.91 14.72 -0.11
C GLY A 139 21.74 15.42 0.57
N VAL A 140 21.26 14.86 1.66
CA VAL A 140 20.17 15.45 2.48
C VAL A 140 20.75 16.54 3.36
N THR A 141 20.49 17.79 3.01
CA THR A 141 20.94 18.97 3.76
C THR A 141 19.88 19.48 4.74
N ASN A 142 18.58 19.28 4.43
CA ASN A 142 17.47 19.62 5.33
C ASN A 142 17.16 18.46 6.27
N THR A 143 18.05 18.25 7.27
CA THR A 143 17.93 17.16 8.23
C THR A 143 16.76 17.34 9.18
N ALA A 144 16.35 18.57 9.46
CA ALA A 144 15.17 18.86 10.29
C ALA A 144 13.91 18.31 9.63
N LEU A 145 13.70 18.59 8.35
CA LEU A 145 12.57 18.06 7.60
C LEU A 145 12.60 16.53 7.51
N ARG A 146 13.78 15.93 7.26
CA ARG A 146 13.94 14.47 7.28
C ARG A 146 13.52 13.89 8.63
N ASP A 147 13.90 14.53 9.74
CA ASP A 147 13.58 14.05 11.06
C ASP A 147 12.08 14.20 11.39
N GLU A 148 11.40 15.22 10.83
CA GLU A 148 9.94 15.31 10.84
C GLU A 148 9.28 14.09 10.14
N PHE A 149 9.79 13.68 8.98
CA PHE A 149 9.28 12.50 8.29
C PHE A 149 9.50 11.19 9.05
N LYS A 150 10.54 11.07 9.89
CA LYS A 150 10.72 9.93 10.79
C LYS A 150 9.60 9.81 11.82
N LEU A 151 9.00 10.94 12.19
CA LEU A 151 7.88 10.99 13.12
C LEU A 151 6.53 10.67 12.45
N CYS A 152 6.47 10.58 11.11
CA CYS A 152 5.29 10.11 10.39
C CYS A 152 5.09 8.60 10.56
N ASN A 153 4.89 8.13 11.77
CA ASN A 153 4.74 6.73 12.12
C ASN A 153 3.46 6.48 12.93
N VAL A 154 3.10 5.21 13.08
CA VAL A 154 1.84 4.80 13.71
C VAL A 154 1.71 5.23 15.17
N TYR A 155 2.81 5.38 15.89
CA TYR A 155 2.78 5.76 17.31
C TYR A 155 2.74 7.28 17.53
N ALA A 156 3.21 8.05 16.55
CA ALA A 156 3.17 9.51 16.61
C ALA A 156 1.77 10.08 16.30
N ARG A 157 0.88 9.28 15.71
CA ARG A 157 -0.50 9.70 15.37
C ARG A 157 -1.48 9.29 16.47
N PRO A 158 -2.11 10.24 17.19
CA PRO A 158 -3.04 9.92 18.29
C PRO A 158 -4.19 9.01 17.86
N ASP A 159 -4.77 9.25 16.67
CA ASP A 159 -5.91 8.49 16.16
C ASP A 159 -5.57 7.04 15.80
N CYS A 160 -4.28 6.73 15.64
CA CYS A 160 -3.82 5.38 15.35
C CYS A 160 -3.66 4.51 16.61
N LYS A 161 -3.63 5.12 17.80
CA LYS A 161 -3.31 4.45 19.05
C LYS A 161 -4.19 3.23 19.32
N ASP A 162 -5.49 3.36 19.11
CA ASP A 162 -6.49 2.33 19.39
C ASP A 162 -7.03 1.66 18.12
N CYS A 163 -6.42 1.95 16.95
CA CYS A 163 -6.83 1.35 15.69
C CYS A 163 -6.34 -0.10 15.58
N TRP A 164 -7.28 -1.04 15.37
CA TRP A 164 -6.96 -2.47 15.22
C TRP A 164 -6.05 -2.76 14.01
N ALA A 165 -6.15 -1.96 12.94
CA ALA A 165 -5.39 -2.13 11.71
C ALA A 165 -4.01 -1.41 11.71
N ARG A 166 -3.64 -0.73 12.80
CA ARG A 166 -2.48 0.17 12.83
C ARG A 166 -1.16 -0.43 12.38
N LEU A 167 -0.88 -1.69 12.76
CA LEU A 167 0.37 -2.37 12.42
C LEU A 167 0.38 -2.97 11.00
N TYR A 168 -0.72 -2.86 10.27
CA TYR A 168 -0.79 -3.18 8.85
C TYR A 168 -0.85 -1.92 7.99
N CYS A 169 -1.49 -0.86 8.50
CA CYS A 169 -1.58 0.45 7.86
C CYS A 169 -0.31 1.29 8.00
N ALA A 170 0.45 1.08 9.10
CA ALA A 170 1.65 1.84 9.44
C ALA A 170 1.44 3.38 9.54
N GLY A 171 0.22 3.82 9.91
CA GLY A 171 -0.11 5.24 10.07
C GLY A 171 -0.58 5.96 8.80
N GLY A 172 -0.63 5.27 7.64
CA GLY A 172 -1.11 5.86 6.38
C GLY A 172 -0.06 6.69 5.64
N CYS A 173 -0.51 7.50 4.69
CA CYS A 173 0.32 8.28 3.77
C CYS A 173 0.50 9.71 4.29
N ALA A 174 1.75 10.19 4.39
CA ALA A 174 2.06 11.56 4.81
C ALA A 174 1.53 12.62 3.82
N ALA A 175 1.54 12.32 2.52
CA ALA A 175 1.00 13.23 1.51
C ALA A 175 -0.53 13.36 1.61
N ASN A 176 -1.25 12.23 1.77
CA ASN A 176 -2.68 12.28 2.01
C ASN A 176 -3.04 13.02 3.32
N ALA A 177 -2.23 12.83 4.37
CA ALA A 177 -2.40 13.56 5.63
C ALA A 177 -2.25 15.07 5.40
N LEU A 178 -1.19 15.50 4.69
CA LEU A 178 -0.97 16.89 4.35
C LEU A 178 -2.14 17.48 3.55
N HIS A 179 -2.59 16.80 2.50
CA HIS A 179 -3.72 17.28 1.67
C HIS A 179 -5.02 17.41 2.45
N ALA A 180 -5.27 16.49 3.39
CA ALA A 180 -6.51 16.46 4.14
C ALA A 180 -6.53 17.42 5.36
N THR A 181 -5.36 17.65 5.99
CA THR A 181 -5.29 18.34 7.29
C THR A 181 -4.33 19.53 7.31
N GLY A 182 -3.52 19.72 6.27
CA GLY A 182 -2.43 20.71 6.25
C GLY A 182 -1.18 20.28 7.04
N ASP A 183 -1.15 19.05 7.57
CA ASP A 183 -0.06 18.53 8.41
C ASP A 183 0.30 17.10 7.97
N ILE A 184 1.59 16.82 7.76
CA ILE A 184 2.09 15.47 7.44
C ILE A 184 1.85 14.47 8.56
N HIS A 185 1.66 14.93 9.80
CA HIS A 185 1.34 14.12 10.98
C HIS A 185 -0.17 13.94 11.20
N GLY A 186 -1.01 14.62 10.42
CA GLY A 186 -2.46 14.50 10.50
C GLY A 186 -2.97 13.11 10.12
N THR A 187 -4.26 12.87 10.31
CA THR A 187 -4.91 11.60 9.96
C THR A 187 -5.87 11.82 8.79
N TYR A 188 -5.64 11.09 7.70
CA TYR A 188 -6.56 11.05 6.56
C TYR A 188 -7.64 10.01 6.81
N GLU A 189 -8.78 10.45 7.40
CA GLU A 189 -9.83 9.55 7.88
C GLU A 189 -10.48 8.73 6.76
N TYR A 190 -10.70 9.33 5.59
CA TYR A 190 -11.16 8.62 4.40
C TYR A 190 -10.25 7.41 4.08
N GLY A 191 -8.94 7.61 4.05
CA GLY A 191 -7.96 6.55 3.85
C GLY A 191 -8.02 5.48 4.94
N CYS A 192 -8.33 5.86 6.18
CA CYS A 192 -8.55 4.90 7.26
C CYS A 192 -9.75 4.00 7.01
N LYS A 193 -10.87 4.53 6.51
CA LYS A 193 -12.07 3.77 6.14
C LYS A 193 -11.77 2.77 5.04
N VAL A 194 -11.14 3.24 3.96
CA VAL A 194 -10.73 2.41 2.81
C VAL A 194 -9.75 1.30 3.23
N PHE A 195 -8.74 1.64 4.03
CA PHE A 195 -7.75 0.66 4.48
C PHE A 195 -8.38 -0.43 5.36
N ARG A 196 -9.22 -0.05 6.32
CA ARG A 196 -9.93 -1.02 7.16
C ARG A 196 -10.78 -1.97 6.33
N LYS A 197 -11.52 -1.46 5.33
CA LYS A 197 -12.30 -2.29 4.42
C LYS A 197 -11.44 -3.29 3.64
N ARG A 198 -10.30 -2.86 3.12
CA ARG A 198 -9.33 -3.76 2.46
C ARG A 198 -8.86 -4.87 3.41
N MET A 199 -8.53 -4.52 4.65
CA MET A 199 -8.10 -5.49 5.66
C MET A 199 -9.21 -6.48 6.04
N GLU A 200 -10.46 -6.03 6.14
CA GLU A 200 -11.61 -6.90 6.37
C GLU A 200 -11.75 -7.94 5.25
N CYS A 201 -11.66 -7.52 3.98
CA CYS A 201 -11.68 -8.41 2.83
C CYS A 201 -10.50 -9.40 2.85
N ALA A 202 -9.29 -8.93 3.13
CA ALA A 202 -8.10 -9.80 3.23
C ALA A 202 -8.25 -10.85 4.35
N LEU A 203 -8.74 -10.45 5.52
CA LEU A 203 -9.01 -11.36 6.63
C LEU A 203 -10.12 -12.37 6.28
N MET A 204 -11.19 -11.93 5.65
CA MET A 204 -12.28 -12.81 5.17
C MET A 204 -11.72 -13.88 4.23
N MET A 205 -10.87 -13.49 3.26
CA MET A 205 -10.23 -14.44 2.36
C MET A 205 -9.35 -15.45 3.10
N GLN A 206 -8.54 -15.02 4.07
CA GLN A 206 -7.72 -15.89 4.90
C GLN A 206 -8.56 -16.90 5.69
N VAL A 207 -9.69 -16.47 6.23
CA VAL A 207 -10.62 -17.36 6.93
C VAL A 207 -11.26 -18.37 5.96
N ALA A 208 -11.76 -17.91 4.82
CA ALA A 208 -12.36 -18.77 3.79
C ALA A 208 -11.37 -19.84 3.32
N GLN A 209 -10.11 -19.47 3.05
CA GLN A 209 -9.04 -20.38 2.63
C GLN A 209 -8.70 -21.44 3.68
N ARG A 210 -8.87 -21.13 4.97
CA ARG A 210 -8.63 -22.11 6.05
C ARG A 210 -9.80 -23.06 6.29
N LEU A 211 -11.02 -22.59 6.08
CA LEU A 211 -12.24 -23.36 6.34
C LEU A 211 -12.64 -24.25 5.16
N ASP A 212 -12.25 -23.89 3.95
CA ASP A 212 -12.61 -24.61 2.73
C ASP A 212 -11.39 -25.38 2.19
N PRO A 213 -11.43 -26.74 2.20
CA PRO A 213 -10.32 -27.56 1.72
C PRO A 213 -9.97 -27.33 0.25
N GLU A 214 -10.92 -26.99 -0.61
CA GLU A 214 -10.67 -26.72 -2.03
C GLU A 214 -9.87 -25.42 -2.19
N LEU A 215 -10.16 -24.41 -1.39
CA LEU A 215 -9.39 -23.16 -1.38
C LEU A 215 -8.00 -23.37 -0.79
N SER A 216 -7.88 -24.20 0.24
CA SER A 216 -6.61 -24.48 0.91
C SER A 216 -5.58 -25.13 -0.02
N GLN A 217 -6.01 -26.04 -0.89
CA GLN A 217 -5.13 -26.73 -1.84
C GLN A 217 -4.59 -25.83 -2.94
N ASN A 218 -5.36 -24.81 -3.34
CA ASN A 218 -5.02 -23.87 -4.40
C ASN A 218 -4.56 -22.52 -3.86
N ALA A 219 -4.17 -22.44 -2.58
CA ALA A 219 -3.71 -21.20 -1.98
C ALA A 219 -2.37 -20.78 -2.59
N VAL A 220 -2.29 -19.52 -3.01
CA VAL A 220 -1.03 -18.90 -3.39
C VAL A 220 -0.24 -18.62 -2.11
N HIS A 221 0.83 -19.35 -1.89
CA HIS A 221 1.71 -19.11 -0.76
C HIS A 221 2.71 -18.03 -1.15
N PHE A 222 2.67 -16.90 -0.45
CA PHE A 222 3.74 -15.92 -0.49
C PHE A 222 4.80 -16.36 0.53
N GLU A 223 5.93 -16.80 0.04
CA GLU A 223 7.12 -16.87 0.87
C GLU A 223 7.56 -15.43 1.14
N SER A 224 7.44 -15.00 2.39
CA SER A 224 8.05 -13.74 2.79
C SER A 224 9.57 -13.96 2.77
N ASP A 225 10.29 -13.27 1.87
CA ASP A 225 11.77 -13.22 1.84
C ASP A 225 12.36 -12.57 3.12
N CYS A 226 11.79 -12.84 4.27
CA CYS A 226 12.32 -12.47 5.57
C CYS A 226 13.17 -13.61 6.15
N ASP A 227 14.19 -14.04 5.41
CA ASP A 227 15.31 -14.81 5.95
C ASP A 227 16.20 -13.87 6.78
N GLY A 228 15.77 -13.49 8.01
CA GLY A 228 16.66 -12.61 8.72
C GLY A 228 16.24 -12.04 10.06
N CYS A 229 15.25 -12.62 10.74
CA CYS A 229 15.19 -12.50 12.19
C CYS A 229 15.78 -13.77 12.82
N GLY A 230 17.09 -13.95 12.65
CA GLY A 230 17.80 -15.00 13.36
C GLY A 230 17.71 -14.76 14.86
N GLU A 231 17.65 -15.82 15.63
CA GLU A 231 17.61 -15.83 17.10
C GLU A 231 18.85 -15.14 17.74
N ASP A 232 19.80 -14.67 16.96
CA ASP A 232 21.10 -14.17 17.38
C ASP A 232 21.21 -12.64 17.48
N GLY A 233 20.10 -11.91 17.46
CA GLY A 233 20.10 -10.45 17.73
C GLY A 233 20.80 -9.58 16.66
N ASN A 234 21.18 -10.13 15.53
CA ASN A 234 21.77 -9.39 14.43
C ASN A 234 20.66 -8.93 13.48
N VAL A 235 20.43 -7.63 13.38
CA VAL A 235 19.41 -7.01 12.52
C VAL A 235 19.86 -7.21 11.06
N GLY A 236 19.38 -8.30 10.46
CA GLY A 236 19.54 -8.52 9.03
C GLY A 236 18.78 -7.44 8.26
N VAL A 237 19.43 -6.84 7.28
CA VAL A 237 18.81 -5.87 6.37
C VAL A 237 17.73 -6.59 5.56
N CYS A 238 16.45 -6.24 5.79
CA CYS A 238 15.36 -6.70 4.94
C CYS A 238 15.64 -6.23 3.51
N LYS A 239 15.96 -7.15 2.61
CA LYS A 239 16.03 -6.85 1.18
C LYS A 239 14.61 -6.62 0.66
N ASN A 240 14.43 -5.49 -0.03
CA ASN A 240 13.17 -5.07 -0.67
C ASN A 240 12.76 -6.04 -1.78
#